data_f6bc178b8b933be5d646ac414e08f7cc
#
_entry.id   f6bc178b8b933be5d646ac414e08f7cc
#
_cell.length_a   1.000
_cell.length_b   1.000
_cell.length_c   1.000
_cell.angle_alpha   90.00
_cell.angle_beta   90.00
_cell.angle_gamma   90.00
#
_symmetry.space_group_name_H-M   'P 1'
#
loop_
_entity.id
_entity.type
_entity.pdbx_description
1 polymer ?
#
loop_
_entity_poly.entity_id
_entity_poly.type
_entity_poly.pdbx_seq_one_letter_code
_entity_poly.pdbx_strand_id
1 'polypeptide(L)'
;TDDREKLENELEALSEIGYDAEFQDSVPLPVDTVGAVCFRNQAQFNPLKFLYGISKDLTIFENTFVRELQGTVAVTDKGRITADRIVVATHFPFINKHGSYFLKLYQHRSYVSALSNAQTLSGMYVDEDISGMSFRTQGNLLLVGGGSHRTGKDGGSWKELDSFAKIYYPKSKTMYQWS
;
A
#
# COMPACT_ATOMS: atom_id res chain seq x y z
N THR A 1 8.54 8.46 12.96
CA THR A 1 8.69 9.92 12.81
C THR A 1 9.69 10.49 13.81
N ASP A 2 10.16 11.69 13.56
CA ASP A 2 10.99 12.54 14.41
C ASP A 2 10.20 13.73 15.02
N ASP A 3 8.91 13.81 14.76
CA ASP A 3 7.98 14.85 15.20
C ASP A 3 7.02 14.32 16.27
N ARG A 4 7.34 14.59 17.54
CA ARG A 4 6.53 14.17 18.68
C ARG A 4 5.18 14.89 18.76
N GLU A 5 5.14 16.16 18.38
CA GLU A 5 3.92 16.96 18.42
C GLU A 5 2.83 16.39 17.50
N LYS A 6 3.22 15.89 16.31
CA LYS A 6 2.29 15.20 15.41
C LYS A 6 1.68 13.95 16.04
N LEU A 7 2.48 13.15 16.76
CA LEU A 7 1.97 11.95 17.44
C LEU A 7 1.01 12.31 18.58
N GLU A 8 1.29 13.36 19.33
CA GLU A 8 0.43 13.84 20.41
C GLU A 8 -0.89 14.39 19.86
N ASN A 9 -0.86 15.17 18.77
CA ASN A 9 -2.06 15.65 18.08
C ASN A 9 -2.91 14.50 17.51
N GLU A 10 -2.30 13.46 16.96
CA GLU A 10 -3.02 12.27 16.49
C GLU A 10 -3.71 11.54 17.65
N LEU A 11 -3.03 11.38 18.78
CA LEU A 11 -3.64 10.77 19.96
C LEU A 11 -4.82 11.57 20.51
N GLU A 12 -4.71 12.89 20.53
CA GLU A 12 -5.80 13.78 20.94
C GLU A 12 -7.01 13.61 19.99
N ALA A 13 -6.79 13.67 18.69
CA ALA A 13 -7.85 13.48 17.69
C ALA A 13 -8.51 12.08 17.78
N LEU A 14 -7.73 11.04 18.04
CA LEU A 14 -8.26 9.69 18.25
C LEU A 14 -9.11 9.60 19.53
N SER A 15 -8.68 10.26 20.60
CA SER A 15 -9.44 10.34 21.86
C SER A 15 -10.77 11.07 21.68
N GLU A 16 -10.80 12.15 20.88
CA GLU A 16 -12.04 12.89 20.60
C GLU A 16 -13.11 12.06 19.89
N ILE A 17 -12.68 11.13 19.02
CA ILE A 17 -13.60 10.20 18.34
C ILE A 17 -13.86 8.91 19.13
N GLY A 18 -13.32 8.81 20.36
CA GLY A 18 -13.50 7.67 21.24
C GLY A 18 -12.71 6.42 20.85
N TYR A 19 -11.62 6.58 20.10
CA TYR A 19 -10.72 5.47 19.77
C TYR A 19 -9.59 5.38 20.79
N ASP A 20 -9.42 4.17 21.38
CA ASP A 20 -8.39 3.89 22.37
C ASP A 20 -7.07 3.53 21.67
N ALA A 21 -6.21 4.52 21.52
CA ALA A 21 -4.85 4.37 21.01
C ALA A 21 -3.83 4.66 22.11
N GLU A 22 -2.65 4.08 22.01
CA GLU A 22 -1.61 4.19 23.03
C GLU A 22 -0.34 4.82 22.44
N PHE A 23 0.27 5.72 23.20
CA PHE A 23 1.63 6.18 22.89
C PHE A 23 2.66 5.11 23.28
N GLN A 24 3.62 4.86 22.42
CA GLN A 24 4.79 4.01 22.67
C GLN A 24 6.06 4.82 22.49
N ASP A 25 6.92 4.85 23.51
CA ASP A 25 8.19 5.58 23.45
C ASP A 25 9.24 4.95 22.53
N SER A 26 9.04 3.69 22.13
CA SER A 26 9.96 2.97 21.25
C SER A 26 9.23 1.92 20.40
N VAL A 27 9.82 1.58 19.28
CA VAL A 27 9.38 0.51 18.39
C VAL A 27 10.50 -0.51 18.17
N PRO A 28 10.20 -1.78 17.93
CA PRO A 28 11.21 -2.82 17.72
C PRO A 28 11.79 -2.76 16.29
N LEU A 29 12.19 -1.58 15.85
CA LEU A 29 12.82 -1.32 14.56
C LEU A 29 14.23 -0.76 14.80
N PRO A 30 15.18 -1.00 13.92
CA PRO A 30 16.54 -0.51 14.02
C PRO A 30 16.68 0.95 13.54
N VAL A 31 15.67 1.77 13.81
CA VAL A 31 15.61 3.18 13.43
C VAL A 31 15.28 4.04 14.64
N ASP A 32 15.87 5.22 14.71
CA ASP A 32 15.55 6.17 15.76
C ASP A 32 14.17 6.77 15.51
N THR A 33 13.35 6.79 16.55
CA THR A 33 12.02 7.42 16.53
C THR A 33 11.78 8.16 17.83
N VAL A 34 10.97 9.21 17.81
CA VAL A 34 10.53 9.90 19.03
C VAL A 34 9.35 9.20 19.73
N GLY A 35 8.83 8.16 19.09
CA GLY A 35 7.71 7.35 19.57
C GLY A 35 6.84 6.83 18.44
N ALA A 36 5.73 6.23 18.81
CA ALA A 36 4.71 5.74 17.89
C ALA A 36 3.31 5.78 18.53
N VAL A 37 2.28 5.90 17.70
CA VAL A 37 0.89 5.68 18.09
C VAL A 37 0.53 4.23 17.78
N CYS A 38 0.15 3.48 18.78
CA CYS A 38 -0.20 2.07 18.65
C CYS A 38 -1.72 1.89 18.51
N PHE A 39 -2.12 1.31 17.40
CA PHE A 39 -3.49 0.88 17.12
C PHE A 39 -3.62 -0.61 17.43
N ARG A 40 -4.33 -0.98 18.48
CA ARG A 40 -4.54 -2.37 18.85
C ARG A 40 -5.60 -3.06 17.98
N ASN A 41 -5.60 -4.38 18.00
CA ASN A 41 -6.59 -5.21 17.30
C ASN A 41 -6.65 -5.00 15.77
N GLN A 42 -5.54 -4.59 15.18
CA GLN A 42 -5.40 -4.52 13.74
C GLN A 42 -5.08 -5.90 13.14
N ALA A 43 -5.30 -6.06 11.84
CA ALA A 43 -5.07 -7.32 11.15
C ALA A 43 -4.37 -7.10 9.80
N GLN A 44 -3.62 -8.09 9.38
CA GLN A 44 -3.12 -8.20 8.01
C GLN A 44 -3.68 -9.45 7.33
N PHE A 45 -3.85 -9.41 6.04
CA PHE A 45 -4.32 -10.54 5.26
C PHE A 45 -3.57 -10.65 3.93
N ASN A 46 -3.65 -11.81 3.30
CA ASN A 46 -3.12 -12.01 1.97
C ASN A 46 -4.19 -11.61 0.94
N PRO A 47 -4.01 -10.49 0.20
CA PRO A 47 -5.03 -9.99 -0.72
C PRO A 47 -5.33 -10.95 -1.87
N LEU A 48 -4.33 -11.70 -2.37
CA LEU A 48 -4.57 -12.68 -3.43
C LEU A 48 -5.42 -13.85 -2.94
N LYS A 49 -5.16 -14.38 -1.74
CA LYS A 49 -6.02 -15.42 -1.15
C LYS A 49 -7.43 -14.93 -0.94
N PHE A 50 -7.60 -13.69 -0.49
CA PHE A 50 -8.91 -13.08 -0.33
C PHE A 50 -9.63 -12.96 -1.68
N LEU A 51 -8.97 -12.40 -2.70
CA LEU A 51 -9.53 -12.28 -4.04
C LEU A 51 -9.91 -13.65 -4.63
N TYR A 52 -9.05 -14.65 -4.51
CA TYR A 52 -9.39 -16.01 -4.92
C TYR A 52 -10.61 -16.55 -4.20
N GLY A 53 -10.74 -16.26 -2.89
CA GLY A 53 -11.90 -16.69 -2.11
C GLY A 53 -13.22 -16.12 -2.61
N ILE A 54 -13.27 -14.81 -2.85
CA ILE A 54 -14.50 -14.10 -3.25
C ILE A 54 -14.80 -14.21 -4.75
N SER A 55 -13.84 -14.59 -5.59
CA SER A 55 -14.01 -14.65 -7.04
C SER A 55 -14.45 -16.02 -7.59
N LYS A 56 -14.56 -17.03 -6.73
CA LYS A 56 -14.80 -18.43 -7.15
C LYS A 56 -16.06 -18.60 -8.03
N ASP A 57 -17.12 -17.85 -7.72
CA ASP A 57 -18.41 -17.96 -8.39
C ASP A 57 -18.65 -16.80 -9.37
N LEU A 58 -17.63 -16.00 -9.67
CA LEU A 58 -17.74 -14.89 -10.59
C LEU A 58 -17.31 -15.28 -12.01
N THR A 59 -18.04 -14.77 -13.00
CA THR A 59 -17.61 -14.86 -14.40
C THR A 59 -16.56 -13.79 -14.67
N ILE A 60 -15.31 -14.21 -14.86
CA ILE A 60 -14.17 -13.31 -15.08
C ILE A 60 -13.65 -13.49 -16.51
N PHE A 61 -13.53 -12.39 -17.25
CA PHE A 61 -12.95 -12.34 -18.59
C PHE A 61 -11.54 -11.77 -18.50
N GLU A 62 -10.56 -12.63 -18.47
CA GLU A 62 -9.15 -12.23 -18.54
C GLU A 62 -8.74 -11.86 -19.98
N ASN A 63 -7.66 -11.11 -20.09
CA ASN A 63 -7.11 -10.67 -21.39
C ASN A 63 -8.17 -10.00 -22.30
N THR A 64 -9.09 -9.27 -21.66
CA THR A 64 -10.19 -8.58 -22.33
C THR A 64 -10.12 -7.10 -22.00
N PHE A 65 -9.65 -6.30 -22.93
CA PHE A 65 -9.42 -4.87 -22.72
C PHE A 65 -10.68 -4.07 -23.02
N VAL A 66 -11.22 -3.35 -22.01
CA VAL A 66 -12.35 -2.43 -22.21
C VAL A 66 -11.82 -1.10 -22.75
N ARG A 67 -12.24 -0.73 -23.95
CA ARG A 67 -11.81 0.49 -24.63
C ARG A 67 -12.72 1.68 -24.38
N GLU A 68 -14.02 1.44 -24.28
CA GLU A 68 -15.02 2.48 -24.21
C GLU A 68 -16.25 2.00 -23.45
N LEU A 69 -16.97 2.94 -22.81
CA LEU A 69 -18.32 2.72 -22.29
C LEU A 69 -19.33 3.55 -23.11
N GLN A 70 -20.37 2.90 -23.58
CA GLN A 70 -21.51 3.51 -24.30
C GLN A 70 -22.78 3.24 -23.53
N GLY A 71 -23.10 4.12 -22.57
CA GLY A 71 -24.18 3.87 -21.60
C GLY A 71 -23.90 2.63 -20.76
N THR A 72 -24.76 1.62 -20.86
CA THR A 72 -24.63 0.33 -20.18
C THR A 72 -23.92 -0.75 -21.01
N VAL A 73 -23.19 -0.35 -22.07
CA VAL A 73 -22.44 -1.25 -22.93
C VAL A 73 -20.94 -1.01 -22.76
N ALA A 74 -20.20 -2.01 -22.35
CA ALA A 74 -18.75 -2.04 -22.38
C ALA A 74 -18.28 -2.56 -23.75
N VAL A 75 -17.53 -1.72 -24.47
CA VAL A 75 -16.88 -2.09 -25.75
C VAL A 75 -15.47 -2.59 -25.45
N THR A 76 -15.20 -3.82 -25.81
CA THR A 76 -13.91 -4.48 -25.59
C THR A 76 -13.20 -4.77 -26.92
N ASP A 77 -11.95 -5.18 -26.82
CA ASP A 77 -11.18 -5.66 -27.99
C ASP A 77 -11.70 -7.01 -28.55
N LYS A 78 -12.57 -7.70 -27.80
CA LYS A 78 -13.14 -9.02 -28.19
C LYS A 78 -14.64 -9.01 -28.42
N GLY A 79 -15.31 -7.88 -28.19
CA GLY A 79 -16.75 -7.78 -28.38
C GLY A 79 -17.40 -6.74 -27.48
N ARG A 80 -18.70 -6.82 -27.33
CA ARG A 80 -19.54 -5.89 -26.56
C ARG A 80 -20.23 -6.65 -25.43
N ILE A 81 -20.21 -6.07 -24.24
CA ILE A 81 -20.87 -6.59 -23.06
C ILE A 81 -21.94 -5.60 -22.63
N THR A 82 -23.20 -6.03 -22.57
CA THR A 82 -24.30 -5.22 -22.07
C THR A 82 -24.63 -5.65 -20.65
N ALA A 83 -24.83 -4.70 -19.76
CA ALA A 83 -25.17 -4.92 -18.36
C ALA A 83 -26.17 -3.88 -17.88
N ASP A 84 -26.93 -4.18 -16.83
CA ASP A 84 -27.82 -3.20 -16.19
C ASP A 84 -27.05 -2.07 -15.50
N ARG A 85 -25.89 -2.41 -14.97
CA ARG A 85 -25.01 -1.47 -14.28
C ARG A 85 -23.53 -1.81 -14.58
N ILE A 86 -22.70 -0.78 -14.68
CA ILE A 86 -21.25 -0.92 -14.85
C ILE A 86 -20.54 -0.20 -13.71
N VAL A 87 -19.64 -0.92 -13.04
CA VAL A 87 -18.74 -0.35 -12.02
C VAL A 87 -17.34 -0.25 -12.60
N VAL A 88 -16.77 0.93 -12.62
CA VAL A 88 -15.39 1.19 -13.06
C VAL A 88 -14.48 1.14 -11.84
N ALA A 89 -13.77 0.02 -11.67
CA ALA A 89 -12.90 -0.24 -10.52
C ALA A 89 -11.42 -0.36 -10.97
N THR A 90 -10.99 0.49 -11.88
CA THR A 90 -9.69 0.41 -12.56
C THR A 90 -8.56 1.14 -11.85
N HIS A 91 -8.73 1.50 -10.57
CA HIS A 91 -7.80 2.29 -9.76
C HIS A 91 -7.58 3.70 -10.31
N PHE A 92 -7.15 3.82 -11.56
CA PHE A 92 -7.11 5.10 -12.28
C PHE A 92 -8.13 5.07 -13.42
N PRO A 93 -9.08 6.03 -13.45
CA PRO A 93 -10.16 6.01 -14.45
C PRO A 93 -9.61 6.22 -15.87
N PHE A 94 -10.01 5.35 -16.80
CA PHE A 94 -9.69 5.51 -18.20
C PHE A 94 -10.74 6.36 -18.97
N ILE A 95 -11.91 6.62 -18.32
CA ILE A 95 -12.98 7.43 -18.86
C ILE A 95 -12.77 8.87 -18.42
N ASN A 96 -12.29 9.70 -19.32
CA ASN A 96 -11.98 11.10 -19.04
C ASN A 96 -13.01 12.11 -19.59
N LYS A 97 -14.01 11.66 -20.35
CA LYS A 97 -15.01 12.54 -20.99
C LYS A 97 -15.85 13.36 -20.00
N HIS A 98 -16.10 12.80 -18.81
CA HIS A 98 -16.88 13.46 -17.77
C HIS A 98 -16.06 13.51 -16.48
N GLY A 99 -15.75 14.72 -15.99
CA GLY A 99 -15.08 14.93 -14.71
C GLY A 99 -13.58 15.22 -14.76
N SER A 100 -12.92 15.10 -15.91
CA SER A 100 -11.49 15.44 -16.09
C SER A 100 -10.59 14.84 -15.01
N TYR A 101 -10.73 13.55 -14.73
CA TYR A 101 -10.03 12.86 -13.65
C TYR A 101 -8.51 12.95 -13.76
N PHE A 102 -7.97 12.97 -14.97
CA PHE A 102 -6.53 13.14 -15.21
C PHE A 102 -5.94 14.46 -14.69
N LEU A 103 -6.78 15.48 -14.48
CA LEU A 103 -6.40 16.76 -13.86
C LEU A 103 -6.49 16.72 -12.33
N LYS A 104 -7.29 15.82 -11.77
CA LYS A 104 -7.61 15.76 -10.33
C LYS A 104 -6.88 14.63 -9.61
N LEU A 105 -6.47 13.60 -10.32
CA LEU A 105 -5.87 12.40 -9.78
C LEU A 105 -4.48 12.17 -10.37
N TYR A 106 -3.60 11.68 -9.57
CA TYR A 106 -2.32 11.14 -10.01
C TYR A 106 -1.99 9.88 -9.21
N GLN A 107 -1.20 9.02 -9.79
CA GLN A 107 -0.78 7.78 -9.15
C GLN A 107 0.54 7.97 -8.42
N HIS A 108 0.64 7.38 -7.23
CA HIS A 108 1.89 7.15 -6.55
C HIS A 108 2.35 5.72 -6.77
N ARG A 109 3.65 5.55 -6.87
CA ARG A 109 4.29 4.24 -6.90
C ARG A 109 5.10 4.08 -5.62
N SER A 110 4.98 2.94 -4.99
CA SER A 110 5.79 2.51 -3.85
C SER A 110 6.51 1.23 -4.22
N TYR A 111 7.59 0.95 -3.52
CA TYR A 111 8.42 -0.23 -3.74
C TYR A 111 8.40 -1.09 -2.49
N VAL A 112 8.50 -2.40 -2.67
CA VAL A 112 8.57 -3.35 -1.56
C VAL A 112 9.72 -4.33 -1.81
N SER A 113 10.49 -4.58 -0.75
CA SER A 113 11.51 -5.65 -0.70
C SER A 113 11.14 -6.64 0.39
N ALA A 114 11.18 -7.94 0.06
CA ALA A 114 10.99 -9.02 1.01
C ALA A 114 12.36 -9.60 1.39
N LEU A 115 12.72 -9.46 2.66
CA LEU A 115 14.03 -9.81 3.19
C LEU A 115 13.95 -11.10 4.01
N SER A 116 14.78 -12.10 3.69
CA SER A 116 15.04 -13.23 4.56
C SER A 116 16.23 -12.95 5.49
N ASN A 117 16.37 -13.72 6.57
CA ASN A 117 17.39 -13.53 7.60
C ASN A 117 17.37 -12.10 8.20
N ALA A 118 16.22 -11.49 8.25
CA ALA A 118 15.95 -10.23 8.94
C ALA A 118 15.10 -10.50 10.19
N GLN A 119 14.93 -9.46 11.00
CA GLN A 119 14.11 -9.51 12.19
C GLN A 119 12.64 -9.84 11.85
N THR A 120 11.97 -10.63 12.68
CA THR A 120 10.51 -10.79 12.66
C THR A 120 9.85 -9.79 13.59
N LEU A 121 8.75 -9.20 13.12
CA LEU A 121 7.99 -8.19 13.84
C LEU A 121 6.63 -8.76 14.25
N SER A 122 6.16 -8.45 15.43
CA SER A 122 4.85 -8.85 15.94
C SER A 122 3.71 -7.94 15.44
N GLY A 123 4.06 -6.76 14.93
CA GLY A 123 3.12 -5.75 14.42
C GLY A 123 3.44 -5.29 13.01
N MET A 124 2.63 -4.37 12.54
CA MET A 124 2.84 -3.61 11.30
C MET A 124 3.22 -2.17 11.70
N TYR A 125 4.21 -1.63 11.00
CA TYR A 125 4.74 -0.29 11.31
C TYR A 125 4.73 0.53 10.04
N VAL A 126 4.26 1.77 10.14
CA VAL A 126 4.21 2.72 9.03
C VAL A 126 4.72 4.06 9.56
N ASP A 127 5.64 4.66 8.84
CA ASP A 127 6.03 6.04 9.12
C ASP A 127 4.90 7.00 8.75
N GLU A 128 4.74 8.08 9.48
CA GLU A 128 3.73 9.11 9.18
C GLU A 128 4.14 9.98 7.98
N ASP A 129 5.43 10.05 7.65
CA ASP A 129 5.92 10.80 6.51
C ASP A 129 5.58 10.10 5.19
N ILE A 130 5.17 10.89 4.18
CA ILE A 130 4.82 10.38 2.84
C ILE A 130 6.00 9.64 2.17
N SER A 131 7.23 10.07 2.47
CA SER A 131 8.46 9.43 2.02
C SER A 131 8.93 8.32 2.94
N GLY A 132 8.24 8.11 4.06
CA GLY A 132 8.59 7.15 5.09
C GLY A 132 8.47 5.69 4.66
N MET A 133 8.95 4.82 5.52
CA MET A 133 8.97 3.38 5.29
C MET A 133 7.86 2.66 6.04
N SER A 134 7.52 1.47 5.56
CA SER A 134 6.63 0.54 6.25
C SER A 134 7.29 -0.80 6.45
N PHE A 135 6.94 -1.46 7.57
CA PHE A 135 7.53 -2.74 7.97
C PHE A 135 6.45 -3.70 8.44
N ARG A 136 6.52 -4.94 7.99
CA ARG A 136 5.68 -6.03 8.51
C ARG A 136 6.32 -7.38 8.24
N THR A 137 5.93 -8.40 8.98
CA THR A 137 6.38 -9.76 8.77
C THR A 137 5.33 -10.58 8.03
N GLN A 138 5.77 -11.37 7.05
CA GLN A 138 4.97 -12.40 6.39
C GLN A 138 5.74 -13.73 6.41
N GLY A 139 5.27 -14.68 7.22
CA GLY A 139 6.03 -15.91 7.47
C GLY A 139 7.40 -15.60 8.11
N ASN A 140 8.47 -15.96 7.44
CA ASN A 140 9.84 -15.69 7.86
C ASN A 140 10.51 -14.52 7.09
N LEU A 141 9.71 -13.75 6.36
CA LEU A 141 10.21 -12.62 5.58
C LEU A 141 9.79 -11.29 6.23
N LEU A 142 10.74 -10.37 6.35
CA LEU A 142 10.47 -8.98 6.64
C LEU A 142 10.14 -8.26 5.33
N LEU A 143 8.96 -7.69 5.24
CA LEU A 143 8.56 -6.83 4.13
C LEU A 143 8.88 -5.39 4.50
N VAL A 144 9.72 -4.75 3.69
CA VAL A 144 10.07 -3.33 3.81
C VAL A 144 9.51 -2.60 2.62
N GLY A 145 8.62 -1.65 2.87
CA GLY A 145 8.02 -0.78 1.86
C GLY A 145 8.56 0.64 1.96
N GLY A 146 8.65 1.35 0.84
CA GLY A 146 9.11 2.74 0.81
C GLY A 146 9.45 3.23 -0.59
N GLY A 147 10.25 4.28 -0.67
CA GLY A 147 10.69 4.85 -1.93
C GLY A 147 9.53 5.41 -2.76
N SER A 148 8.49 5.90 -2.11
CA SER A 148 7.28 6.38 -2.77
C SER A 148 7.55 7.63 -3.60
N HIS A 149 7.01 7.67 -4.82
CA HIS A 149 7.07 8.86 -5.66
C HIS A 149 5.86 8.95 -6.59
N ARG A 150 5.61 10.14 -7.14
CA ARG A 150 4.58 10.32 -8.16
C ARG A 150 4.98 9.61 -9.44
N THR A 151 4.13 8.73 -9.97
CA THR A 151 4.34 8.00 -11.22
C THR A 151 4.60 8.98 -12.37
N GLY A 152 5.65 8.73 -13.17
CA GLY A 152 6.08 9.59 -14.28
C GLY A 152 6.91 10.81 -13.86
N LYS A 153 7.30 10.92 -12.60
CA LYS A 153 8.29 11.87 -12.10
C LYS A 153 9.53 11.12 -11.64
N ASP A 154 10.65 11.83 -11.57
CA ASP A 154 11.88 11.30 -10.99
C ASP A 154 11.69 11.08 -9.49
N GLY A 155 12.33 10.07 -8.96
CA GLY A 155 12.30 9.69 -7.55
C GLY A 155 12.04 8.21 -7.34
N GLY A 156 12.17 7.78 -6.11
CA GLY A 156 11.90 6.44 -5.61
C GLY A 156 12.63 5.32 -6.37
N SER A 157 13.00 4.32 -5.68
CA SER A 157 13.44 3.06 -6.31
C SER A 157 13.72 2.02 -5.23
N TRP A 158 13.95 0.77 -5.62
CA TRP A 158 14.48 -0.26 -4.72
C TRP A 158 15.84 0.08 -4.11
N LYS A 159 16.61 1.00 -4.71
CA LYS A 159 17.93 1.42 -4.17
C LYS A 159 17.86 1.94 -2.74
N GLU A 160 16.79 2.65 -2.42
CA GLU A 160 16.56 3.17 -1.07
C GLU A 160 16.36 2.01 -0.09
N LEU A 161 15.49 1.06 -0.44
CA LEU A 161 15.23 -0.14 0.36
C LEU A 161 16.46 -1.04 0.48
N ASP A 162 17.22 -1.20 -0.60
CA ASP A 162 18.47 -1.98 -0.62
C ASP A 162 19.53 -1.32 0.26
N SER A 163 19.63 0.01 0.25
CA SER A 163 20.54 0.76 1.12
C SER A 163 20.14 0.61 2.59
N PHE A 164 18.87 0.74 2.90
CA PHE A 164 18.33 0.51 4.23
C PHE A 164 18.63 -0.92 4.71
N ALA A 165 18.33 -1.93 3.90
CA ALA A 165 18.57 -3.32 4.23
C ALA A 165 20.06 -3.59 4.49
N LYS A 166 20.95 -3.00 3.69
CA LYS A 166 22.40 -3.16 3.84
C LYS A 166 22.91 -2.55 5.14
N ILE A 167 22.35 -1.45 5.58
CA ILE A 167 22.76 -0.75 6.83
C ILE A 167 22.23 -1.49 8.06
N TYR A 168 20.92 -1.75 8.08
CA TYR A 168 20.23 -2.21 9.28
C TYR A 168 20.06 -3.73 9.37
N TYR A 169 20.08 -4.42 8.23
CA TYR A 169 19.95 -5.87 8.13
C TYR A 169 21.06 -6.49 7.26
N PRO A 170 22.35 -6.29 7.59
CA PRO A 170 23.48 -6.66 6.72
C PRO A 170 23.59 -8.17 6.43
N LYS A 171 22.92 -9.02 7.21
CA LYS A 171 22.85 -10.48 7.00
C LYS A 171 21.64 -10.92 6.20
N SER A 172 20.75 -9.99 5.86
CA SER A 172 19.52 -10.29 5.10
C SER A 172 19.84 -10.56 3.64
N LYS A 173 18.89 -11.23 2.98
CA LYS A 173 18.91 -11.44 1.52
C LYS A 173 17.55 -11.00 0.97
N THR A 174 17.58 -10.18 -0.05
CA THR A 174 16.37 -9.81 -0.80
C THR A 174 15.89 -11.03 -1.60
N MET A 175 14.70 -11.51 -1.27
CA MET A 175 14.07 -12.65 -1.90
C MET A 175 13.12 -12.27 -3.02
N TYR A 176 12.37 -11.19 -2.83
CA TYR A 176 11.39 -10.66 -3.79
C TYR A 176 11.39 -9.15 -3.76
N GLN A 177 11.08 -8.54 -4.89
CA GLN A 177 10.86 -7.10 -5.04
C GLN A 177 9.70 -6.86 -5.99
N TRP A 178 8.85 -5.88 -5.67
CA TRP A 178 7.75 -5.43 -6.54
C TRP A 178 7.38 -3.97 -6.29
N SER A 179 6.63 -3.39 -7.24
CA SER A 179 6.15 -2.00 -7.17
C SER A 179 4.75 -1.87 -7.75
#